data_169fc8e33730e9e0607479de9d54f4eb
#
_entry.id   169fc8e33730e9e0607479de9d54f4eb
#
_cell.length_a   1.000
_cell.length_b   1.000
_cell.length_c   1.000
_cell.angle_alpha   90.00
_cell.angle_beta   90.00
_cell.angle_gamma   90.00
#
_symmetry.space_group_name_H-M   'P 1'
#
loop_
_entity.id
_entity.type
_entity.pdbx_description
1 polymer ?
#
loop_
_entity_poly.entity_id
_entity_poly.type
_entity_poly.pdbx_seq_one_letter_code
_entity_poly.pdbx_strand_id
1 'polypeptide(L)'
;MKRFFITLAYNGKNYVGWQVQPNGISVQQKVQEALSILLRKPTGIVGAGRTDAGVHARKMVAHFNWDGDPFNRLDLIRKLNGFLPKDIAVNDIYEVRPDAHARFSAISRTYTYYITTQKDPFLYELKYRVSFDPDIVLMNKLCGILTEYEDFTSFSKRHSDVKTNNCRIETAFWEKIGNDYVFTITANRFLRNMVRAIVGTLLETGRGRMDEEGFRHIIEAKNRNLAGTSAPAYALFLDDIVYPVDIRVEEK
;
A
#
# COMPACT_ATOMS: atom_id res chain seq x y z
N MET A 1 -9.37 14.77 -24.73
CA MET A 1 -9.29 14.45 -23.28
C MET A 1 -7.91 13.82 -23.04
N LYS A 2 -7.14 14.41 -22.13
CA LYS A 2 -5.81 13.90 -21.73
C LYS A 2 -5.95 13.14 -20.41
N ARG A 3 -5.06 12.17 -20.17
CA ARG A 3 -4.98 11.46 -18.89
C ARG A 3 -3.69 11.81 -18.16
N PHE A 4 -3.81 12.09 -16.88
CA PHE A 4 -2.68 12.41 -16.01
C PHE A 4 -2.58 11.40 -14.87
N PHE A 5 -1.36 11.02 -14.54
CA PHE A 5 -1.07 10.38 -13.27
C PHE A 5 -0.68 11.47 -12.26
N ILE A 6 -1.15 11.30 -11.04
CA ILE A 6 -0.77 12.07 -9.86
C ILE A 6 -0.14 11.13 -8.85
N THR A 7 1.08 11.44 -8.42
CA THR A 7 1.77 10.70 -7.36
C THR A 7 1.72 11.48 -6.07
N LEU A 8 1.42 10.79 -4.98
CA LEU A 8 1.23 11.43 -3.69
C LEU A 8 1.71 10.52 -2.54
N ALA A 9 2.07 11.17 -1.44
CA ALA A 9 2.35 10.52 -0.17
C ALA A 9 1.32 10.95 0.88
N TYR A 10 1.01 10.08 1.84
CA TYR A 10 0.13 10.44 2.95
C TYR A 10 0.39 9.64 4.22
N ASN A 11 0.15 10.28 5.35
CA ASN A 11 -0.02 9.62 6.63
C ASN A 11 -1.50 9.23 6.77
N GLY A 12 -1.78 7.93 6.80
CA GLY A 12 -3.15 7.38 6.79
C GLY A 12 -3.90 7.46 8.12
N LYS A 13 -3.26 7.93 9.21
CA LYS A 13 -3.79 7.90 10.58
C LYS A 13 -5.22 8.47 10.69
N ASN A 14 -5.46 9.60 10.03
CA ASN A 14 -6.72 10.35 10.13
C ASN A 14 -7.76 9.95 9.08
N TYR A 15 -7.51 8.90 8.30
CA TYR A 15 -8.34 8.50 7.16
C TYR A 15 -8.89 7.09 7.31
N VAL A 16 -10.12 6.90 6.80
CA VAL A 16 -10.73 5.56 6.70
C VAL A 16 -10.10 4.72 5.57
N GLY A 17 -8.94 5.14 5.09
CA GLY A 17 -8.14 4.55 4.00
C GLY A 17 -8.16 5.41 2.74
N TRP A 18 -7.73 4.82 1.63
CA TRP A 18 -7.66 5.52 0.35
C TRP A 18 -9.04 5.87 -0.20
N GLN A 19 -9.92 4.88 -0.34
CA GLN A 19 -11.14 5.00 -1.14
C GLN A 19 -12.26 5.73 -0.42
N VAL A 20 -13.01 6.58 -1.17
CA VAL A 20 -14.25 7.21 -0.70
C VAL A 20 -15.24 6.15 -0.23
N GLN A 21 -15.74 6.31 0.99
CA GLN A 21 -16.74 5.45 1.62
C GLN A 21 -17.58 6.23 2.64
N PRO A 22 -18.81 5.78 2.97
CA PRO A 22 -19.75 6.57 3.77
C PRO A 22 -19.33 6.81 5.23
N ASN A 23 -18.44 5.98 5.76
CA ASN A 23 -18.12 5.89 7.19
C ASN A 23 -16.98 6.82 7.64
N GLY A 24 -16.52 7.75 6.81
CA GLY A 24 -15.50 8.72 7.20
C GLY A 24 -14.75 9.36 6.03
N ILE A 25 -13.81 10.24 6.37
CA ILE A 25 -13.01 10.98 5.40
C ILE A 25 -11.92 10.07 4.83
N SER A 26 -11.77 10.03 3.52
CA SER A 26 -10.74 9.28 2.81
C SER A 26 -9.71 10.19 2.16
N VAL A 27 -8.52 9.66 1.86
CA VAL A 27 -7.48 10.40 1.13
C VAL A 27 -7.97 10.78 -0.27
N GLN A 28 -8.62 9.84 -0.98
CA GLN A 28 -9.19 10.07 -2.32
C GLN A 28 -10.15 11.25 -2.33
N GLN A 29 -11.04 11.35 -1.34
CA GLN A 29 -11.99 12.45 -1.22
C GLN A 29 -11.27 13.80 -1.12
N LYS A 30 -10.26 13.92 -0.24
CA LYS A 30 -9.51 15.17 -0.06
C LYS A 30 -8.79 15.61 -1.34
N VAL A 31 -8.18 14.67 -2.04
CA VAL A 31 -7.48 14.96 -3.29
C VAL A 31 -8.47 15.34 -4.41
N GLN A 32 -9.63 14.67 -4.51
CA GLN A 32 -10.68 15.02 -5.48
C GLN A 32 -11.27 16.41 -5.24
N GLU A 33 -11.56 16.74 -3.97
CA GLU A 33 -12.04 18.07 -3.58
C GLU A 33 -11.03 19.15 -3.98
N ALA A 34 -9.74 18.98 -3.63
CA ALA A 34 -8.68 19.92 -3.95
C ALA A 34 -8.49 20.12 -5.45
N LEU A 35 -8.42 19.02 -6.22
CA LEU A 35 -8.31 19.07 -7.69
C LEU A 35 -9.52 19.79 -8.31
N SER A 36 -10.73 19.46 -7.88
CA SER A 36 -11.96 20.05 -8.44
C SER A 36 -12.05 21.56 -8.20
N ILE A 37 -11.62 22.02 -7.01
CA ILE A 37 -11.57 23.45 -6.68
C ILE A 37 -10.54 24.18 -7.54
N LEU A 38 -9.30 23.66 -7.59
CA LEU A 38 -8.18 24.32 -8.27
C LEU A 38 -8.32 24.31 -9.79
N LEU A 39 -8.91 23.26 -10.35
CA LEU A 39 -9.19 23.13 -11.78
C LEU A 39 -10.56 23.72 -12.17
N ARG A 40 -11.35 24.19 -11.19
CA ARG A 40 -12.70 24.77 -11.38
C ARG A 40 -13.68 23.87 -12.14
N LYS A 41 -13.47 22.54 -12.03
CA LYS A 41 -14.29 21.52 -12.69
C LYS A 41 -14.29 20.24 -11.85
N PRO A 42 -15.44 19.56 -11.67
CA PRO A 42 -15.48 18.27 -10.99
C PRO A 42 -14.47 17.28 -11.59
N THR A 43 -13.50 16.86 -10.79
CA THR A 43 -12.38 16.01 -11.23
C THR A 43 -12.29 14.80 -10.32
N GLY A 44 -12.78 13.65 -10.82
CA GLY A 44 -12.65 12.37 -10.12
C GLY A 44 -11.29 11.75 -10.34
N ILE A 45 -10.78 11.02 -9.34
CA ILE A 45 -9.52 10.29 -9.44
C ILE A 45 -9.72 8.79 -9.18
N VAL A 46 -8.90 7.96 -9.81
CA VAL A 46 -8.91 6.51 -9.63
C VAL A 46 -7.52 6.06 -9.17
N GLY A 47 -7.43 5.50 -7.96
CA GLY A 47 -6.17 5.06 -7.37
C GLY A 47 -5.66 3.73 -7.90
N ALA A 48 -4.36 3.49 -7.76
CA ALA A 48 -3.66 2.26 -8.12
C ALA A 48 -4.04 1.05 -7.26
N GLY A 49 -4.65 1.30 -6.12
CA GLY A 49 -5.11 0.28 -5.18
C GLY A 49 -5.86 0.93 -4.02
N ARG A 50 -6.31 0.09 -3.10
CA ARG A 50 -6.93 0.50 -1.84
C ARG A 50 -5.94 0.28 -0.71
N THR A 51 -5.80 1.23 0.20
CA THR A 51 -5.18 1.03 1.50
C THR A 51 -6.27 1.00 2.57
N ASP A 52 -6.10 0.17 3.58
CA ASP A 52 -7.00 0.11 4.73
C ASP A 52 -6.89 1.39 5.59
N ALA A 53 -7.86 1.60 6.47
CA ALA A 53 -7.81 2.69 7.45
C ALA A 53 -6.50 2.64 8.27
N GLY A 54 -5.85 3.77 8.42
CA GLY A 54 -4.60 3.91 9.16
C GLY A 54 -3.33 3.47 8.41
N VAL A 55 -3.44 2.90 7.21
CA VAL A 55 -2.27 2.53 6.38
C VAL A 55 -1.73 3.76 5.66
N HIS A 56 -0.41 3.92 5.68
CA HIS A 56 0.29 5.03 5.04
C HIS A 56 0.67 4.71 3.59
N ALA A 57 1.05 5.74 2.84
CA ALA A 57 1.71 5.57 1.54
C ALA A 57 2.83 6.59 1.38
N ARG A 58 4.01 6.13 0.96
CA ARG A 58 5.08 6.99 0.46
C ARG A 58 4.90 7.29 -1.02
N LYS A 59 4.31 6.35 -1.75
CA LYS A 59 3.99 6.53 -3.17
C LYS A 59 2.67 5.87 -3.52
N MET A 60 1.57 6.62 -3.41
CA MET A 60 0.30 6.27 -4.05
C MET A 60 0.27 6.93 -5.43
N VAL A 61 -0.28 6.22 -6.40
CA VAL A 61 -0.54 6.77 -7.73
C VAL A 61 -2.03 6.72 -8.02
N ALA A 62 -2.56 7.82 -8.56
CA ALA A 62 -3.92 7.85 -9.08
C ALA A 62 -3.92 8.47 -10.48
N HIS A 63 -4.99 8.25 -11.25
CA HIS A 63 -5.16 8.95 -12.51
C HIS A 63 -6.43 9.78 -12.51
N PHE A 64 -6.42 10.84 -13.29
CA PHE A 64 -7.58 11.64 -13.64
C PHE A 64 -7.57 12.00 -15.12
N ASN A 65 -8.74 12.26 -15.65
CA ASN A 65 -8.90 12.73 -17.02
C ASN A 65 -9.13 14.23 -17.02
N TRP A 66 -8.56 14.92 -18.01
CA TRP A 66 -8.71 16.36 -18.17
C TRP A 66 -8.98 16.75 -19.62
N ASP A 67 -9.99 17.56 -19.81
CA ASP A 67 -10.43 18.10 -21.11
C ASP A 67 -10.66 19.63 -21.07
N GLY A 68 -10.24 20.27 -19.98
CA GLY A 68 -10.28 21.73 -19.83
C GLY A 68 -9.03 22.42 -20.38
N ASP A 69 -8.89 23.70 -20.02
CA ASP A 69 -7.73 24.50 -20.41
C ASP A 69 -6.41 23.88 -19.91
N PRO A 70 -5.31 24.06 -20.66
CA PRO A 70 -3.99 23.63 -20.21
C PRO A 70 -3.63 24.23 -18.84
N PHE A 71 -3.01 23.47 -17.99
CA PHE A 71 -2.50 23.93 -16.70
C PHE A 71 -0.97 23.72 -16.59
N ASN A 72 -0.32 24.61 -15.87
CA ASN A 72 1.07 24.40 -15.47
C ASN A 72 1.13 23.38 -14.34
N ARG A 73 1.83 22.26 -14.57
CA ARG A 73 1.90 21.13 -13.61
C ARG A 73 2.57 21.51 -12.30
N LEU A 74 3.70 22.23 -12.37
CA LEU A 74 4.43 22.65 -11.16
C LEU A 74 3.60 23.62 -10.32
N ASP A 75 2.89 24.54 -10.96
CA ASP A 75 1.99 25.47 -10.27
C ASP A 75 0.81 24.72 -9.63
N LEU A 76 0.23 23.74 -10.34
CA LEU A 76 -0.85 22.92 -9.78
C LEU A 76 -0.37 22.10 -8.58
N ILE A 77 0.81 21.47 -8.65
CA ILE A 77 1.41 20.73 -7.51
C ILE A 77 1.60 21.67 -6.32
N ARG A 78 2.17 22.86 -6.54
CA ARG A 78 2.38 23.86 -5.48
C ARG A 78 1.05 24.26 -4.83
N LYS A 79 0.02 24.54 -5.63
CA LYS A 79 -1.32 24.91 -5.14
C LYS A 79 -2.00 23.77 -4.38
N LEU A 80 -1.90 22.52 -4.89
CA LEU A 80 -2.42 21.34 -4.21
C LEU A 80 -1.77 21.17 -2.84
N ASN A 81 -0.44 21.25 -2.75
CA ASN A 81 0.28 21.12 -1.49
C ASN A 81 0.01 22.28 -0.50
N GLY A 82 -0.37 23.43 -1.00
CA GLY A 82 -0.84 24.54 -0.15
C GLY A 82 -2.29 24.39 0.34
N PHE A 83 -3.12 23.64 -0.41
CA PHE A 83 -4.55 23.46 -0.11
C PHE A 83 -4.83 22.18 0.70
N LEU A 84 -4.09 21.10 0.42
CA LEU A 84 -4.27 19.82 1.09
C LEU A 84 -3.83 19.88 2.58
N PRO A 85 -4.43 19.01 3.43
CA PRO A 85 -3.96 18.83 4.80
C PRO A 85 -2.46 18.45 4.85
N LYS A 86 -1.79 18.78 5.97
CA LYS A 86 -0.34 18.52 6.15
C LYS A 86 0.07 17.05 6.05
N ASP A 87 -0.88 16.14 6.18
CA ASP A 87 -0.68 14.70 6.12
C ASP A 87 -0.89 14.11 4.72
N ILE A 88 -1.10 14.96 3.68
CA ILE A 88 -1.16 14.57 2.26
C ILE A 88 -0.24 15.49 1.45
N ALA A 89 0.69 14.93 0.68
CA ALA A 89 1.56 15.66 -0.22
C ALA A 89 1.48 15.11 -1.66
N VAL A 90 1.38 16.00 -2.65
CA VAL A 90 1.48 15.67 -4.07
C VAL A 90 2.93 15.84 -4.50
N ASN A 91 3.52 14.77 -5.05
CA ASN A 91 4.92 14.72 -5.45
C ASN A 91 5.12 15.01 -6.94
N ASP A 92 4.21 14.51 -7.80
CA ASP A 92 4.33 14.69 -9.25
C ASP A 92 2.95 14.61 -9.92
N ILE A 93 2.83 15.28 -11.08
CA ILE A 93 1.70 15.15 -12.01
C ILE A 93 2.31 15.07 -13.41
N TYR A 94 1.97 14.04 -14.18
CA TYR A 94 2.49 13.87 -15.54
C TYR A 94 1.45 13.24 -16.47
N GLU A 95 1.54 13.63 -17.76
CA GLU A 95 0.66 13.08 -18.80
C GLU A 95 1.06 11.62 -19.10
N VAL A 96 0.07 10.78 -19.28
CA VAL A 96 0.24 9.36 -19.62
C VAL A 96 -0.57 9.01 -20.86
N ARG A 97 -0.28 7.87 -21.47
CA ARG A 97 -1.06 7.34 -22.57
C ARG A 97 -2.55 7.31 -22.20
N PRO A 98 -3.48 7.59 -23.15
CA PRO A 98 -4.91 7.64 -22.87
C PRO A 98 -5.51 6.34 -22.34
N ASP A 99 -4.91 5.19 -22.66
CA ASP A 99 -5.28 3.86 -22.20
C ASP A 99 -4.69 3.49 -20.83
N ALA A 100 -3.71 4.26 -20.33
CA ALA A 100 -3.06 3.98 -19.05
C ALA A 100 -4.04 4.04 -17.88
N HIS A 101 -3.99 3.05 -17.01
CA HIS A 101 -4.87 2.97 -15.85
C HIS A 101 -4.05 2.76 -14.57
N ALA A 102 -4.16 3.65 -13.58
CA ALA A 102 -3.35 3.60 -12.37
C ALA A 102 -3.34 2.22 -11.69
N ARG A 103 -4.47 1.51 -11.68
CA ARG A 103 -4.56 0.18 -11.07
C ARG A 103 -4.09 -0.96 -11.99
N PHE A 104 -4.55 -0.94 -13.25
CA PHE A 104 -4.40 -2.10 -14.13
C PHE A 104 -3.10 -2.08 -14.95
N SER A 105 -2.51 -0.90 -15.17
CA SER A 105 -1.22 -0.78 -15.84
C SER A 105 -0.02 -0.92 -14.88
N ALA A 106 -0.25 -1.02 -13.57
CA ALA A 106 0.84 -1.21 -12.61
C ALA A 106 1.36 -2.64 -12.65
N ILE A 107 2.69 -2.78 -12.77
CA ILE A 107 3.43 -4.05 -12.84
C ILE A 107 3.53 -4.67 -11.46
N SER A 108 4.01 -3.89 -10.48
CA SER A 108 4.19 -4.34 -9.11
C SER A 108 3.86 -3.26 -8.09
N ARG A 109 3.69 -3.68 -6.84
CA ARG A 109 3.54 -2.83 -5.65
C ARG A 109 4.48 -3.35 -4.59
N THR A 110 5.12 -2.43 -3.88
CA THR A 110 5.97 -2.74 -2.72
C THR A 110 5.35 -2.15 -1.46
N TYR A 111 5.28 -2.97 -0.43
CA TYR A 111 4.91 -2.54 0.91
C TYR A 111 6.06 -2.75 1.88
N THR A 112 6.19 -1.83 2.83
CA THR A 112 7.08 -1.99 3.98
C THR A 112 6.28 -1.98 5.28
N TYR A 113 6.70 -2.81 6.25
CA TYR A 113 6.11 -2.85 7.58
C TYR A 113 7.21 -2.71 8.64
N TYR A 114 7.01 -1.79 9.58
CA TYR A 114 8.01 -1.45 10.58
C TYR A 114 7.65 -2.03 11.95
N ILE A 115 8.61 -2.73 12.55
CA ILE A 115 8.52 -3.25 13.93
C ILE A 115 9.70 -2.70 14.72
N THR A 116 9.49 -2.48 16.01
CA THR A 116 10.54 -2.14 16.96
C THR A 116 10.40 -2.93 18.24
N THR A 117 11.52 -3.24 18.89
CA THR A 117 11.52 -3.80 20.25
C THR A 117 11.63 -2.72 21.32
N GLN A 118 11.97 -1.49 20.93
CA GLN A 118 12.13 -0.36 21.85
C GLN A 118 10.89 0.54 21.87
N LYS A 119 10.66 1.21 23.01
CA LYS A 119 9.66 2.26 23.12
C LYS A 119 10.23 3.55 22.54
N ASP A 120 9.57 4.07 21.50
CA ASP A 120 9.90 5.33 20.87
C ASP A 120 8.67 6.28 20.94
N PRO A 121 8.72 7.38 21.70
CA PRO A 121 7.60 8.31 21.82
C PRO A 121 7.33 9.13 20.57
N PHE A 122 8.25 9.19 19.60
CA PHE A 122 8.10 9.93 18.35
C PHE A 122 7.58 9.08 17.19
N LEU A 123 7.86 7.76 17.20
CA LEU A 123 7.55 6.86 16.11
C LEU A 123 6.50 5.79 16.47
N TYR A 124 5.87 5.90 17.65
CA TYR A 124 4.90 4.89 18.14
C TYR A 124 3.66 4.71 17.25
N GLU A 125 3.37 5.67 16.38
CA GLU A 125 2.27 5.61 15.41
C GLU A 125 2.74 5.22 13.99
N LEU A 126 4.02 4.92 13.82
CA LEU A 126 4.62 4.55 12.54
C LEU A 126 5.36 3.20 12.61
N LYS A 127 5.56 2.66 13.82
CA LYS A 127 6.22 1.37 14.07
C LYS A 127 5.41 0.56 15.07
N TYR A 128 5.24 -0.72 14.81
CA TYR A 128 4.59 -1.65 15.74
C TYR A 128 5.61 -2.15 16.76
N ARG A 129 5.40 -1.80 18.02
CA ARG A 129 6.26 -2.29 19.11
C ARG A 129 5.87 -3.71 19.49
N VAL A 130 6.84 -4.61 19.48
CA VAL A 130 6.74 -5.97 20.01
C VAL A 130 7.59 -6.11 21.27
N SER A 131 7.19 -7.02 22.20
CA SER A 131 7.85 -7.22 23.49
C SER A 131 8.78 -8.44 23.50
N PHE A 132 9.15 -8.95 22.34
CA PHE A 132 10.04 -10.10 22.16
C PHE A 132 11.04 -9.79 21.05
N ASP A 133 12.17 -10.49 21.03
CA ASP A 133 13.15 -10.43 19.94
C ASP A 133 12.74 -11.43 18.85
N PRO A 134 12.34 -10.98 17.66
CA PRO A 134 11.87 -11.88 16.62
C PRO A 134 12.99 -12.73 16.04
N ASP A 135 12.75 -14.03 15.85
CA ASP A 135 13.65 -14.89 15.08
C ASP A 135 13.58 -14.54 13.59
N ILE A 136 14.41 -13.55 13.20
CA ILE A 136 14.46 -13.03 11.83
C ILE A 136 14.96 -14.08 10.83
N VAL A 137 15.79 -15.05 11.27
CA VAL A 137 16.32 -16.10 10.40
C VAL A 137 15.20 -17.03 9.98
N LEU A 138 14.40 -17.50 10.94
CA LEU A 138 13.22 -18.32 10.67
C LEU A 138 12.18 -17.54 9.87
N MET A 139 11.88 -16.29 10.24
CA MET A 139 10.94 -15.44 9.50
C MET A 139 11.35 -15.25 8.04
N ASN A 140 12.66 -15.07 7.75
CA ASN A 140 13.16 -14.94 6.38
C ASN A 140 13.07 -16.27 5.60
N LYS A 141 13.31 -17.40 6.26
CA LYS A 141 13.08 -18.71 5.64
C LYS A 141 11.63 -18.84 5.16
N LEU A 142 10.65 -18.43 5.98
CA LEU A 142 9.24 -18.46 5.63
C LEU A 142 8.86 -17.42 4.57
N CYS A 143 9.54 -16.29 4.49
CA CYS A 143 9.35 -15.34 3.40
C CYS A 143 9.68 -15.95 2.04
N GLY A 144 10.70 -16.83 1.96
CA GLY A 144 11.02 -17.59 0.75
C GLY A 144 9.85 -18.47 0.30
N ILE A 145 9.16 -19.10 1.25
CA ILE A 145 8.01 -19.97 0.96
C ILE A 145 6.86 -19.19 0.27
N LEU A 146 6.67 -17.92 0.60
CA LEU A 146 5.63 -17.11 -0.03
C LEU A 146 5.78 -17.02 -1.55
N THR A 147 6.98 -17.13 -2.09
CA THR A 147 7.22 -17.08 -3.54
C THR A 147 6.89 -18.39 -4.26
N GLU A 148 6.66 -19.48 -3.53
CA GLU A 148 6.31 -20.79 -4.07
C GLU A 148 4.80 -20.93 -4.35
N TYR A 149 3.96 -20.02 -3.82
CA TYR A 149 2.52 -20.09 -3.91
C TYR A 149 1.92 -18.91 -4.68
N GLU A 150 0.73 -19.12 -5.21
CA GLU A 150 -0.05 -18.07 -5.88
C GLU A 150 -1.38 -17.78 -5.19
N ASP A 151 -2.03 -18.78 -4.59
CA ASP A 151 -3.33 -18.63 -3.93
C ASP A 151 -3.14 -18.19 -2.46
N PHE A 152 -3.46 -16.94 -2.18
CA PHE A 152 -3.34 -16.34 -0.86
C PHE A 152 -4.68 -16.15 -0.13
N THR A 153 -5.64 -17.07 -0.36
CA THR A 153 -6.97 -17.03 0.28
C THR A 153 -6.88 -16.93 1.80
N SER A 154 -5.93 -17.64 2.43
CA SER A 154 -5.71 -17.59 3.89
C SER A 154 -5.30 -16.22 4.42
N PHE A 155 -4.82 -15.33 3.58
CA PHE A 155 -4.42 -13.97 3.97
C PHE A 155 -5.40 -12.89 3.48
N SER A 156 -6.47 -13.28 2.76
CA SER A 156 -7.47 -12.35 2.25
C SER A 156 -8.56 -12.05 3.29
N LYS A 157 -9.04 -10.81 3.33
CA LYS A 157 -10.26 -10.49 4.09
C LYS A 157 -11.45 -11.18 3.42
N ARG A 158 -12.29 -11.87 4.21
CA ARG A 158 -13.53 -12.50 3.73
C ARG A 158 -14.45 -11.49 3.05
N HIS A 159 -15.22 -11.94 2.07
CA HIS A 159 -16.18 -11.12 1.31
C HIS A 159 -15.50 -9.95 0.56
N SER A 160 -14.38 -10.20 -0.08
CA SER A 160 -13.77 -9.25 -1.01
C SER A 160 -14.29 -9.52 -2.43
N ASP A 161 -14.74 -8.45 -3.13
CA ASP A 161 -15.22 -8.50 -4.52
C ASP A 161 -14.05 -8.71 -5.51
N VAL A 162 -13.35 -9.85 -5.41
CA VAL A 162 -12.26 -10.20 -6.32
C VAL A 162 -12.58 -11.50 -7.06
N LYS A 163 -12.22 -11.56 -8.35
CA LYS A 163 -12.43 -12.76 -9.19
C LYS A 163 -11.53 -13.92 -8.78
N THR A 164 -10.38 -13.66 -8.21
CA THR A 164 -9.39 -14.66 -7.81
C THR A 164 -8.54 -14.13 -6.65
N ASN A 165 -8.08 -15.02 -5.80
CA ASN A 165 -7.15 -14.73 -4.71
C ASN A 165 -5.67 -14.98 -5.09
N ASN A 166 -5.39 -15.14 -6.39
CA ASN A 166 -4.04 -15.34 -6.89
C ASN A 166 -3.26 -14.04 -6.91
N CYS A 167 -2.05 -14.09 -6.36
CA CYS A 167 -1.04 -13.04 -6.37
C CYS A 167 0.31 -13.68 -6.64
N ARG A 168 1.18 -13.00 -7.38
CA ARG A 168 2.56 -13.44 -7.54
C ARG A 168 3.46 -12.54 -6.70
N ILE A 169 4.00 -13.12 -5.62
CA ILE A 169 5.00 -12.44 -4.78
C ILE A 169 6.34 -12.57 -5.49
N GLU A 170 7.00 -11.44 -5.71
CA GLU A 170 8.31 -11.36 -6.35
C GLU A 170 9.42 -11.41 -5.31
N THR A 171 9.26 -10.69 -4.21
CA THR A 171 10.19 -10.69 -3.09
C THR A 171 9.45 -10.51 -1.76
N ALA A 172 9.96 -11.15 -0.71
CA ALA A 172 9.53 -10.90 0.66
C ALA A 172 10.72 -11.17 1.59
N PHE A 173 11.06 -10.22 2.47
CA PHE A 173 12.17 -10.39 3.40
C PHE A 173 12.09 -9.41 4.58
N TRP A 174 12.80 -9.76 5.64
CA TRP A 174 13.03 -8.94 6.83
C TRP A 174 14.47 -8.50 6.92
N GLU A 175 14.68 -7.26 7.33
CA GLU A 175 15.98 -6.72 7.68
C GLU A 175 15.95 -6.20 9.11
N LYS A 176 17.07 -6.40 9.85
CA LYS A 176 17.28 -5.79 11.17
C LYS A 176 18.14 -4.55 11.01
N ILE A 177 17.59 -3.40 11.41
CA ILE A 177 18.26 -2.10 11.36
C ILE A 177 18.31 -1.53 12.78
N GLY A 178 19.40 -1.76 13.49
CA GLY A 178 19.50 -1.43 14.91
C GLY A 178 18.48 -2.21 15.74
N ASN A 179 17.54 -1.50 16.38
CA ASN A 179 16.47 -2.09 17.19
C ASN A 179 15.16 -2.27 16.41
N ASP A 180 15.15 -1.90 15.15
CA ASP A 180 14.00 -2.01 14.27
C ASP A 180 14.13 -3.24 13.36
N TYR A 181 12.99 -3.76 12.95
CA TYR A 181 12.86 -4.80 11.94
C TYR A 181 11.94 -4.29 10.85
N VAL A 182 12.40 -4.37 9.62
CA VAL A 182 11.69 -3.88 8.44
C VAL A 182 11.33 -5.05 7.56
N PHE A 183 10.05 -5.27 7.37
CA PHE A 183 9.54 -6.23 6.38
C PHE A 183 9.29 -5.53 5.07
N THR A 184 9.83 -6.06 3.98
CA THR A 184 9.55 -5.59 2.61
C THR A 184 8.93 -6.71 1.82
N ILE A 185 7.86 -6.41 1.09
CA ILE A 185 7.19 -7.36 0.21
C ILE A 185 6.77 -6.70 -1.10
N THR A 186 7.12 -7.33 -2.22
CA THR A 186 6.75 -6.88 -3.56
C THR A 186 5.95 -7.97 -4.28
N ALA A 187 4.84 -7.58 -4.90
CA ALA A 187 4.00 -8.48 -5.70
C ALA A 187 3.31 -7.74 -6.85
N ASN A 188 2.84 -8.50 -7.84
CA ASN A 188 2.04 -7.95 -8.95
C ASN A 188 0.73 -7.33 -8.45
N ARG A 189 0.15 -7.84 -7.37
CA ARG A 189 -1.02 -7.30 -6.66
C ARG A 189 -1.08 -7.83 -5.23
N PHE A 190 -1.90 -7.19 -4.40
CA PHE A 190 -2.24 -7.67 -3.06
C PHE A 190 -3.75 -7.73 -2.88
N LEU A 191 -4.20 -8.70 -2.08
CA LEU A 191 -5.58 -8.80 -1.61
C LEU A 191 -5.80 -7.84 -0.43
N ARG A 192 -7.06 -7.56 -0.15
CA ARG A 192 -7.42 -6.72 1.00
C ARG A 192 -6.90 -7.34 2.29
N ASN A 193 -6.17 -6.53 3.09
CA ASN A 193 -5.57 -6.94 4.37
C ASN A 193 -4.42 -7.98 4.27
N MET A 194 -4.02 -8.40 3.06
CA MET A 194 -3.08 -9.51 2.84
C MET A 194 -1.74 -9.28 3.54
N VAL A 195 -1.07 -8.16 3.31
CA VAL A 195 0.26 -7.88 3.89
C VAL A 195 0.21 -7.91 5.42
N ARG A 196 -0.80 -7.32 6.03
CA ARG A 196 -0.98 -7.31 7.49
C ARG A 196 -1.24 -8.71 8.06
N ALA A 197 -1.96 -9.56 7.34
CA ALA A 197 -2.19 -10.95 7.74
C ALA A 197 -0.91 -11.78 7.62
N ILE A 198 -0.12 -11.59 6.55
CA ILE A 198 1.19 -12.22 6.39
C ILE A 198 2.13 -11.81 7.54
N VAL A 199 2.27 -10.51 7.80
CA VAL A 199 3.13 -10.00 8.89
C VAL A 199 2.69 -10.58 10.24
N GLY A 200 1.39 -10.55 10.54
CA GLY A 200 0.90 -11.11 11.81
C GLY A 200 1.19 -12.60 11.97
N THR A 201 1.12 -13.36 10.87
CA THR A 201 1.44 -14.80 10.88
C THR A 201 2.95 -15.03 11.03
N LEU A 202 3.79 -14.27 10.32
CA LEU A 202 5.24 -14.33 10.47
C LEU A 202 5.70 -13.95 11.89
N LEU A 203 4.99 -13.04 12.57
CA LEU A 203 5.30 -12.68 13.95
C LEU A 203 5.01 -13.83 14.94
N GLU A 204 3.99 -14.66 14.70
CA GLU A 204 3.76 -15.85 15.53
C GLU A 204 4.91 -16.86 15.34
N THR A 205 5.46 -16.97 14.13
CA THR A 205 6.66 -17.77 13.89
C THR A 205 7.90 -17.17 14.58
N GLY A 206 8.11 -15.86 14.45
CA GLY A 206 9.23 -15.17 15.12
C GLY A 206 9.20 -15.27 16.64
N ARG A 207 8.05 -15.63 17.23
CA ARG A 207 7.87 -15.93 18.66
C ARG A 207 8.12 -17.42 19.02
N GLY A 208 8.42 -18.27 18.03
CA GLY A 208 8.53 -19.71 18.24
C GLY A 208 7.19 -20.45 18.45
N ARG A 209 6.06 -19.86 18.02
CA ARG A 209 4.73 -20.47 18.15
C ARG A 209 4.28 -21.24 16.91
N MET A 210 5.05 -21.15 15.83
CA MET A 210 4.77 -21.78 14.55
C MET A 210 6.08 -22.12 13.86
N ASP A 211 6.12 -23.26 13.23
CA ASP A 211 7.22 -23.72 12.38
C ASP A 211 6.90 -23.60 10.88
N GLU A 212 7.78 -24.10 10.05
CA GLU A 212 7.61 -24.09 8.60
C GLU A 212 6.39 -24.90 8.14
N GLU A 213 6.18 -26.08 8.72
CA GLU A 213 5.07 -26.97 8.35
C GLU A 213 3.71 -26.30 8.65
N GLY A 214 3.60 -25.70 9.84
CA GLY A 214 2.43 -24.92 10.23
C GLY A 214 2.17 -23.74 9.31
N PHE A 215 3.21 -23.05 8.84
CA PHE A 215 3.07 -21.92 7.91
C PHE A 215 2.58 -22.40 6.53
N ARG A 216 3.15 -23.49 5.98
CA ARG A 216 2.69 -24.10 4.72
C ARG A 216 1.24 -24.56 4.83
N HIS A 217 0.89 -25.25 5.92
CA HIS A 217 -0.48 -25.68 6.19
C HIS A 217 -1.47 -24.51 6.17
N ILE A 218 -1.12 -23.35 6.74
CA ILE A 218 -1.99 -22.16 6.71
C ILE A 218 -2.25 -21.73 5.26
N ILE A 219 -1.24 -21.68 4.39
CA ILE A 219 -1.41 -21.27 2.99
C ILE A 219 -2.32 -22.26 2.26
N GLU A 220 -2.03 -23.55 2.38
CA GLU A 220 -2.70 -24.65 1.68
C GLU A 220 -4.15 -24.86 2.12
N ALA A 221 -4.45 -24.61 3.39
CA ALA A 221 -5.80 -24.73 3.93
C ALA A 221 -6.80 -23.70 3.37
N LYS A 222 -6.33 -22.65 2.70
CA LYS A 222 -7.17 -21.58 2.12
C LYS A 222 -8.22 -21.03 3.09
N ASN A 223 -7.86 -20.94 4.36
CA ASN A 223 -8.74 -20.54 5.46
C ASN A 223 -8.15 -19.41 6.28
N ARG A 224 -8.77 -18.20 6.18
CA ARG A 224 -8.32 -17.01 6.91
C ARG A 224 -8.28 -17.18 8.43
N ASN A 225 -9.09 -18.08 9.00
CA ASN A 225 -9.12 -18.28 10.44
C ASN A 225 -7.88 -18.99 11.00
N LEU A 226 -7.12 -19.68 10.16
CA LEU A 226 -5.89 -20.34 10.56
C LEU A 226 -4.69 -19.38 10.55
N ALA A 227 -4.75 -18.33 9.74
CA ALA A 227 -3.70 -17.32 9.73
C ALA A 227 -3.71 -16.45 10.99
N GLY A 228 -2.57 -15.93 11.35
CA GLY A 228 -2.39 -15.04 12.49
C GLY A 228 -3.27 -13.79 12.44
N THR A 229 -3.44 -13.15 13.60
CA THR A 229 -4.11 -11.84 13.69
C THR A 229 -3.42 -10.83 12.82
N SER A 230 -4.20 -10.03 12.07
CA SER A 230 -3.62 -9.00 11.21
C SER A 230 -2.85 -7.98 12.02
N ALA A 231 -1.61 -7.73 11.63
CA ALA A 231 -0.75 -6.72 12.25
C ALA A 231 -1.38 -5.32 12.17
N PRO A 232 -1.10 -4.41 13.12
CA PRO A 232 -1.64 -3.04 13.14
C PRO A 232 -1.42 -2.29 11.83
N ALA A 233 -2.40 -1.47 11.42
CA ALA A 233 -2.35 -0.75 10.15
C ALA A 233 -1.30 0.37 10.13
N TYR A 234 -1.12 1.06 11.27
CA TYR A 234 -0.28 2.25 11.41
C TYR A 234 1.22 2.04 11.19
N ALA A 235 1.67 0.80 11.06
CA ALA A 235 3.07 0.49 10.76
C ALA A 235 3.28 0.00 9.32
N LEU A 236 2.20 -0.02 8.50
CA LEU A 236 2.23 -0.44 7.10
C LEU A 236 2.27 0.76 6.16
N PHE A 237 3.18 0.70 5.18
CA PHE A 237 3.35 1.72 4.14
C PHE A 237 3.27 1.09 2.76
N LEU A 238 2.44 1.66 1.88
CA LEU A 238 2.59 1.45 0.44
C LEU A 238 3.80 2.28 -0.01
N ASP A 239 4.89 1.60 -0.33
CA ASP A 239 6.19 2.23 -0.50
C ASP A 239 6.48 2.58 -1.96
N ASP A 240 6.13 1.69 -2.88
CA ASP A 240 6.32 1.92 -4.31
C ASP A 240 5.25 1.25 -5.17
N ILE A 241 5.04 1.82 -6.36
CA ILE A 241 4.25 1.24 -7.45
C ILE A 241 5.03 1.42 -8.74
N VAL A 242 5.29 0.33 -9.43
CA VAL A 242 6.05 0.30 -10.69
C VAL A 242 5.09 0.23 -11.88
N TYR A 243 5.38 1.01 -12.91
CA TYR A 243 4.66 1.04 -14.19
C TYR A 243 5.61 0.76 -15.34
N PRO A 244 5.10 0.39 -16.54
CA PRO A 244 5.91 0.30 -17.76
C PRO A 244 6.61 1.64 -18.05
N VAL A 245 7.83 1.58 -18.57
CA VAL A 245 8.65 2.77 -18.87
C VAL A 245 7.96 3.69 -19.88
N ASP A 246 7.26 3.11 -20.86
CA ASP A 246 6.54 3.81 -21.93
C ASP A 246 5.17 4.36 -21.54
N ILE A 247 4.80 4.33 -20.23
CA ILE A 247 3.50 4.82 -19.77
C ILE A 247 3.39 6.35 -19.84
N ARG A 248 4.51 7.06 -19.68
CA ARG A 248 4.58 8.52 -19.76
C ARG A 248 4.57 8.98 -21.22
N VAL A 249 3.86 10.06 -21.49
CA VAL A 249 3.98 10.79 -22.76
C VAL A 249 5.22 11.68 -22.64
N GLU A 250 6.15 11.55 -23.61
CA GLU A 250 7.33 12.43 -23.67
C GLU A 250 6.87 13.87 -23.93
N GLU A 251 7.45 14.80 -23.19
CA GLU A 251 7.24 16.23 -23.41
C GLU A 251 8.03 16.63 -24.66
N LYS A 252 7.31 17.17 -25.65
CA LYS A 252 7.91 17.75 -26.86
C LYS A 252 8.38 19.16 -26.56
#